data_0b09ab78234e2366729a1e5ba99c644d
#
_entry.id   0b09ab78234e2366729a1e5ba99c644d
#
_cell.length_a   1.000
_cell.length_b   1.000
_cell.length_c   1.000
_cell.angle_alpha   90.00
_cell.angle_beta   90.00
_cell.angle_gamma   90.00
#
_symmetry.space_group_name_H-M   'P 1'
#
loop_
_entity.id
_entity.type
_entity.pdbx_description
1 polymer ?
#
loop_
_entity_poly.entity_id
_entity_poly.type
_entity_poly.pdbx_seq_one_letter_code
_entity_poly.pdbx_strand_id
1 'polypeptide(L)'
;STKLSFEDYLQQIIHFQLEQIQARQFLWAQTFLLERQVSNIESYRKSYEMMVQMWRSILEPYIEDEVKLQQMSFNVQRVCYGFVSQTLLVEPEFGEWKELEKDIVQSLGKLKFE
;
A
#
# COMPACT_ATOMS: atom_id res chain seq x y z
N SER A 1 -7.53 -5.29 -26.40
CA SER A 1 -6.56 -4.53 -25.63
C SER A 1 -5.55 -5.44 -24.96
N THR A 2 -4.31 -5.04 -24.92
CA THR A 2 -3.25 -5.81 -24.33
C THR A 2 -3.24 -5.62 -22.81
N LYS A 3 -3.13 -6.72 -22.08
CA LYS A 3 -2.98 -6.69 -20.63
C LYS A 3 -1.63 -6.05 -20.28
N LEU A 4 -1.63 -5.14 -19.32
CA LEU A 4 -0.40 -4.53 -18.82
C LEU A 4 0.52 -5.58 -18.19
N SER A 5 1.83 -5.34 -18.22
CA SER A 5 2.75 -6.15 -17.43
C SER A 5 2.42 -5.97 -15.95
N PHE A 6 2.82 -6.94 -15.13
CA PHE A 6 2.57 -6.88 -13.70
C PHE A 6 3.20 -5.61 -13.09
N GLU A 7 4.44 -5.30 -13.46
CA GLU A 7 5.13 -4.11 -12.94
C GLU A 7 4.41 -2.81 -13.31
N ASP A 8 3.99 -2.68 -14.56
CA ASP A 8 3.28 -1.48 -15.02
C ASP A 8 1.93 -1.33 -14.34
N TYR A 9 1.21 -2.44 -14.19
CA TYR A 9 -0.08 -2.46 -13.50
C TYR A 9 0.09 -2.01 -12.05
N LEU A 10 1.04 -2.60 -11.34
CA LEU A 10 1.30 -2.30 -9.94
C LEU A 10 1.71 -0.83 -9.77
N GLN A 11 2.57 -0.32 -10.65
CA GLN A 11 2.99 1.07 -10.62
C GLN A 11 1.81 2.03 -10.79
N GLN A 12 0.91 1.73 -11.71
CA GLN A 12 -0.29 2.56 -11.91
C GLN A 12 -1.19 2.57 -10.69
N ILE A 13 -1.37 1.41 -10.05
CA ILE A 13 -2.18 1.31 -8.83
C ILE A 13 -1.56 2.12 -7.70
N ILE A 14 -0.26 2.00 -7.49
CA ILE A 14 0.47 2.75 -6.46
C ILE A 14 0.38 4.25 -6.73
N HIS A 15 0.61 4.65 -7.97
CA HIS A 15 0.50 6.06 -8.37
C HIS A 15 -0.87 6.64 -8.03
N PHE A 16 -1.92 5.94 -8.43
CA PHE A 16 -3.30 6.37 -8.17
C PHE A 16 -3.56 6.51 -6.67
N GLN A 17 -3.15 5.52 -5.88
CA GLN A 17 -3.35 5.56 -4.42
C GLN A 17 -2.61 6.71 -3.77
N LEU A 18 -1.37 6.96 -4.18
CA LEU A 18 -0.60 8.07 -3.62
C LEU A 18 -1.20 9.42 -3.98
N GLU A 19 -1.77 9.58 -5.17
CA GLU A 19 -2.49 10.80 -5.52
C GLU A 19 -3.67 11.04 -4.58
N GLN A 20 -4.43 9.99 -4.27
CA GLN A 20 -5.56 10.09 -3.36
C GLN A 20 -5.12 10.46 -1.95
N ILE A 21 -4.03 9.88 -1.49
CA ILE A 21 -3.49 10.15 -0.16
C ILE A 21 -2.93 11.58 -0.10
N GLN A 22 -2.20 12.00 -1.12
CA GLN A 22 -1.65 13.36 -1.20
C GLN A 22 -2.75 14.41 -1.11
N ALA A 23 -3.86 14.18 -1.79
CA ALA A 23 -4.99 15.11 -1.79
C ALA A 23 -5.58 15.34 -0.39
N ARG A 24 -5.39 14.40 0.54
CA ARG A 24 -5.94 14.44 1.88
C ARG A 24 -4.90 14.04 2.94
N GLN A 25 -3.67 14.51 2.78
CA GLN A 25 -2.57 14.05 3.61
C GLN A 25 -2.76 14.30 5.11
N PHE A 26 -3.38 15.42 5.48
CA PHE A 26 -3.62 15.70 6.90
C PHE A 26 -4.61 14.73 7.52
N LEU A 27 -5.66 14.40 6.78
CA LEU A 27 -6.65 13.43 7.23
C LEU A 27 -6.00 12.04 7.40
N TRP A 28 -5.18 11.65 6.44
CA TRP A 28 -4.47 10.37 6.52
C TRP A 28 -3.49 10.31 7.67
N ALA A 29 -2.74 11.40 7.92
CA ALA A 29 -1.83 11.46 9.06
C ALA A 29 -2.58 11.27 10.38
N GLN A 30 -3.72 11.96 10.54
CA GLN A 30 -4.55 11.80 11.74
C GLN A 30 -5.09 10.38 11.87
N THR A 31 -5.51 9.77 10.77
CA THR A 31 -6.01 8.40 10.75
C THR A 31 -4.93 7.43 11.23
N PHE A 32 -3.69 7.57 10.73
CA PHE A 32 -2.59 6.71 11.14
C PHE A 32 -2.28 6.85 12.64
N LEU A 33 -2.34 8.07 13.18
CA LEU A 33 -2.13 8.28 14.61
C LEU A 33 -3.22 7.61 15.45
N LEU A 34 -4.49 7.77 15.03
CA LEU A 34 -5.62 7.16 15.73
C LEU A 34 -5.55 5.64 15.71
N GLU A 35 -5.16 5.05 14.58
CA GLU A 35 -5.03 3.60 14.44
C GLU A 35 -4.00 3.00 15.39
N ARG A 36 -3.00 3.77 15.81
CA ARG A 36 -1.95 3.32 16.72
C ARG A 36 -2.35 3.33 18.18
N GLN A 37 -3.51 3.84 18.51
CA GLN A 37 -4.00 3.83 19.90
C GLN A 37 -4.55 2.47 20.25
N VAL A 38 -4.21 1.96 21.45
CA VAL A 38 -4.64 0.64 21.91
C VAL A 38 -6.16 0.51 21.88
N SER A 39 -6.87 1.58 22.25
CA SER A 39 -8.34 1.60 22.26
C SER A 39 -8.96 1.37 20.89
N ASN A 40 -8.21 1.58 19.81
CA ASN A 40 -8.70 1.47 18.45
C ASN A 40 -8.19 0.23 17.72
N ILE A 41 -7.55 -0.72 18.43
CA ILE A 41 -6.89 -1.85 17.77
C ILE A 41 -7.86 -2.74 16.99
N GLU A 42 -9.07 -2.92 17.49
CA GLU A 42 -10.08 -3.75 16.80
C GLU A 42 -10.52 -3.10 15.49
N SER A 43 -10.75 -1.78 15.50
CA SER A 43 -11.06 -1.03 14.27
C SER A 43 -9.91 -1.10 13.28
N TYR A 44 -8.68 -0.99 13.78
CA TYR A 44 -7.51 -1.09 12.94
C TYR A 44 -7.40 -2.46 12.26
N ARG A 45 -7.61 -3.53 13.03
CA ARG A 45 -7.58 -4.89 12.48
C ARG A 45 -8.59 -5.07 11.35
N LYS A 46 -9.79 -4.55 11.53
CA LYS A 46 -10.83 -4.61 10.49
C LYS A 46 -10.42 -3.82 9.24
N SER A 47 -9.89 -2.63 9.42
CA SER A 47 -9.38 -1.82 8.30
C SER A 47 -8.25 -2.54 7.58
N TYR A 48 -7.33 -3.14 8.32
CA TYR A 48 -6.21 -3.88 7.77
C TYR A 48 -6.71 -5.07 6.92
N GLU A 49 -7.66 -5.84 7.44
CA GLU A 49 -8.23 -6.97 6.70
C GLU A 49 -8.88 -6.51 5.40
N MET A 50 -9.62 -5.39 5.44
CA MET A 50 -10.24 -4.82 4.26
C MET A 50 -9.19 -4.40 3.21
N MET A 51 -8.10 -3.80 3.64
CA MET A 51 -7.02 -3.39 2.75
C MET A 51 -6.32 -4.59 2.12
N VAL A 52 -6.10 -5.65 2.88
CA VAL A 52 -5.52 -6.88 2.35
C VAL A 52 -6.45 -7.50 1.30
N GLN A 53 -7.76 -7.51 1.55
CA GLN A 53 -8.73 -8.02 0.58
C GLN A 53 -8.76 -7.18 -0.70
N MET A 54 -8.61 -5.86 -0.56
CA MET A 54 -8.48 -4.97 -1.71
C MET A 54 -7.26 -5.35 -2.55
N TRP A 55 -6.09 -5.53 -1.92
CA TRP A 55 -4.88 -5.93 -2.61
C TRP A 55 -5.02 -7.31 -3.26
N ARG A 56 -5.69 -8.24 -2.58
CA ARG A 56 -5.98 -9.55 -3.13
C ARG A 56 -6.75 -9.42 -4.45
N SER A 57 -7.78 -8.60 -4.48
CA SER A 57 -8.57 -8.38 -5.70
C SER A 57 -7.74 -7.76 -6.81
N ILE A 58 -6.84 -6.83 -6.47
CA ILE A 58 -5.96 -6.17 -7.43
C ILE A 58 -4.95 -7.17 -8.03
N LEU A 59 -4.38 -8.04 -7.20
CA LEU A 59 -3.31 -8.96 -7.61
C LEU A 59 -3.83 -10.26 -8.26
N GLU A 60 -5.09 -10.60 -8.03
CA GLU A 60 -5.69 -11.85 -8.50
C GLU A 60 -5.46 -12.12 -10.00
N PRO A 61 -5.58 -11.14 -10.91
CA PRO A 61 -5.35 -11.40 -12.33
C PRO A 61 -3.92 -11.85 -12.68
N TYR A 62 -2.97 -11.67 -11.77
CA TYR A 62 -1.55 -11.95 -12.03
C TYR A 62 -0.99 -13.10 -11.21
N ILE A 63 -1.69 -13.56 -10.19
CA ILE A 63 -1.21 -14.61 -9.30
C ILE A 63 -2.29 -15.68 -9.15
N GLU A 64 -2.01 -16.87 -9.71
CA GLU A 64 -2.97 -17.99 -9.70
C GLU A 64 -2.99 -18.76 -8.38
N ASP A 65 -1.82 -18.93 -7.76
CA ASP A 65 -1.69 -19.70 -6.53
C ASP A 65 -2.31 -18.93 -5.36
N GLU A 66 -3.31 -19.54 -4.70
CA GLU A 66 -4.04 -18.94 -3.60
C GLU A 66 -3.15 -18.57 -2.41
N VAL A 67 -2.18 -19.42 -2.08
CA VAL A 67 -1.26 -19.17 -0.97
C VAL A 67 -0.36 -17.99 -1.28
N LYS A 68 0.21 -17.95 -2.48
CA LYS A 68 1.03 -16.82 -2.92
C LYS A 68 0.23 -15.53 -2.99
N LEU A 69 -0.99 -15.60 -3.49
CA LEU A 69 -1.87 -14.44 -3.58
C LEU A 69 -2.12 -13.83 -2.20
N GLN A 70 -2.42 -14.66 -1.21
CA GLN A 70 -2.64 -14.19 0.14
C GLN A 70 -1.37 -13.59 0.75
N GLN A 71 -0.24 -14.26 0.61
CA GLN A 71 1.05 -13.78 1.11
C GLN A 71 1.45 -12.46 0.48
N MET A 72 1.31 -12.35 -0.84
CA MET A 72 1.66 -11.12 -1.56
C MET A 72 0.74 -9.97 -1.19
N SER A 73 -0.54 -10.25 -0.98
CA SER A 73 -1.49 -9.23 -0.55
C SER A 73 -1.11 -8.63 0.79
N PHE A 74 -0.71 -9.46 1.76
CA PHE A 74 -0.17 -8.98 3.03
C PHE A 74 1.12 -8.20 2.86
N ASN A 75 2.03 -8.69 2.03
CA ASN A 75 3.34 -8.04 1.85
C ASN A 75 3.19 -6.66 1.21
N VAL A 76 2.35 -6.55 0.18
CA VAL A 76 2.10 -5.26 -0.47
C VAL A 76 1.48 -4.27 0.53
N GLN A 77 0.52 -4.72 1.33
CA GLN A 77 -0.09 -3.86 2.34
C GLN A 77 0.94 -3.39 3.36
N ARG A 78 1.79 -4.27 3.85
CA ARG A 78 2.84 -3.90 4.83
C ARG A 78 3.81 -2.89 4.26
N VAL A 79 4.25 -3.11 3.03
CA VAL A 79 5.20 -2.19 2.37
C VAL A 79 4.56 -0.82 2.19
N CYS A 80 3.37 -0.77 1.61
CA CYS A 80 2.69 0.51 1.34
C CYS A 80 2.37 1.25 2.64
N TYR A 81 1.80 0.56 3.62
CA TYR A 81 1.45 1.18 4.90
C TYR A 81 2.70 1.70 5.61
N GLY A 82 3.77 0.91 5.61
CA GLY A 82 5.02 1.29 6.25
C GLY A 82 5.60 2.57 5.65
N PHE A 83 5.73 2.62 4.35
CA PHE A 83 6.27 3.80 3.67
C PHE A 83 5.39 5.03 3.87
N VAL A 84 4.10 4.91 3.64
CA VAL A 84 3.19 6.07 3.69
C VAL A 84 3.04 6.58 5.10
N SER A 85 2.79 5.71 6.09
CA SER A 85 2.62 6.14 7.47
C SER A 85 3.90 6.73 8.04
N GLN A 86 5.03 6.12 7.77
CA GLN A 86 6.34 6.64 8.20
C GLN A 86 6.58 8.05 7.63
N THR A 87 6.34 8.21 6.34
CA THR A 87 6.55 9.49 5.67
C THR A 87 5.65 10.58 6.27
N LEU A 88 4.37 10.31 6.42
CA LEU A 88 3.42 11.32 6.90
C LEU A 88 3.58 11.65 8.38
N LEU A 89 4.02 10.68 9.20
CA LEU A 89 4.08 10.87 10.64
C LEU A 89 5.42 11.34 11.15
N VAL A 90 6.53 10.96 10.51
CA VAL A 90 7.86 11.18 11.06
C VAL A 90 8.81 11.93 10.13
N GLU A 91 8.42 12.23 8.92
CA GLU A 91 9.25 12.95 7.97
C GLU A 91 8.59 14.27 7.58
N PRO A 92 8.64 15.29 8.48
CA PRO A 92 7.88 16.53 8.29
C PRO A 92 8.33 17.34 7.07
N GLU A 93 9.55 17.16 6.61
CA GLU A 93 10.07 17.84 5.43
C GLU A 93 10.02 16.97 4.19
N PHE A 94 9.12 16.01 4.20
CA PHE A 94 8.88 15.17 3.04
C PHE A 94 8.50 16.04 1.85
N GLY A 95 9.33 16.02 0.82
CA GLY A 95 9.17 16.94 -0.29
C GLY A 95 8.65 16.33 -1.58
N GLU A 96 8.82 15.02 -1.79
CA GLU A 96 8.66 14.46 -3.11
C GLU A 96 7.82 13.18 -3.14
N TRP A 97 6.54 13.34 -3.51
CA TRP A 97 5.66 12.18 -3.70
C TRP A 97 6.16 11.24 -4.78
N LYS A 98 6.86 11.76 -5.78
CA LYS A 98 7.46 10.92 -6.82
C LYS A 98 8.56 10.02 -6.26
N GLU A 99 9.35 10.52 -5.31
CA GLU A 99 10.38 9.71 -4.66
C GLU A 99 9.75 8.63 -3.79
N LEU A 100 8.67 8.95 -3.07
CA LEU A 100 7.94 7.97 -2.30
C LEU A 100 7.39 6.85 -3.19
N GLU A 101 6.78 7.22 -4.31
CA GLU A 101 6.26 6.25 -5.28
C GLU A 101 7.38 5.33 -5.77
N LYS A 102 8.52 5.91 -6.15
CA LYS A 102 9.68 5.17 -6.60
C LYS A 102 10.18 4.18 -5.55
N ASP A 103 10.28 4.63 -4.31
CA ASP A 103 10.74 3.78 -3.21
C ASP A 103 9.80 2.61 -2.96
N ILE A 104 8.50 2.85 -3.00
CA ILE A 104 7.51 1.80 -2.85
C ILE A 104 7.61 0.80 -4.00
N VAL A 105 7.64 1.28 -5.24
CA VAL A 105 7.69 0.42 -6.42
C VAL A 105 8.97 -0.43 -6.42
N GLN A 106 10.11 0.16 -6.06
CA GLN A 106 11.37 -0.58 -5.96
C GLN A 106 11.31 -1.66 -4.88
N SER A 107 10.72 -1.33 -3.73
CA SER A 107 10.59 -2.28 -2.63
C SER A 107 9.67 -3.43 -3.00
N LEU A 108 8.57 -3.15 -3.69
CA LEU A 108 7.65 -4.18 -4.17
C LEU A 108 8.31 -5.05 -5.24
N GLY A 109 9.16 -4.46 -6.08
CA GLY A 109 9.90 -5.19 -7.10
C GLY A 109 10.89 -6.22 -6.54
N LYS A 110 11.29 -6.07 -5.27
CA LYS A 110 12.16 -7.03 -4.59
C LYS A 110 11.38 -8.22 -4.02
N LEU A 111 10.07 -8.13 -3.94
CA LEU A 111 9.23 -9.25 -3.54
C LEU A 111 9.18 -10.26 -4.68
N LYS A 112 9.35 -11.53 -4.34
CA LYS A 112 9.31 -12.58 -5.35
C LYS A 112 7.87 -13.04 -5.52
N PHE A 113 7.32 -12.72 -6.66
CA PHE A 113 5.96 -13.12 -7.02
C PHE A 113 5.91 -14.51 -7.68
N GLU A 114 7.01 -15.20 -7.67
CA GLU A 114 7.13 -16.53 -8.25
C GLU A 114 6.71 -17.63 -7.27
#